data_e90214fa0ac43ccfeb467169ac8884c6
#
_entry.id   e90214fa0ac43ccfeb467169ac8884c6
#
_cell.length_a   1.000
_cell.length_b   1.000
_cell.length_c   1.000
_cell.angle_alpha   90.00
_cell.angle_beta   90.00
_cell.angle_gamma   90.00
#
_symmetry.space_group_name_H-M   'P 1'
#
loop_
_entity.id
_entity.type
_entity.pdbx_description
1 polymer ?
#
loop_
_entity_poly.entity_id
_entity_poly.type
_entity_poly.pdbx_seq_one_letter_code
_entity_poly.pdbx_strand_id
1 'polypeptide(L)'
;LYAKTTLQFRKTYKIPVKAISIPTNPEAIARGKQWVESQCTHCHGLDLSGELFLDDPALATMYAPNLTPGEGGTGAKFTDLDWVRALRHGIHPDGRSLVIMPSVEYTHFSDADLGDIIAYLKSLPGINKAQPKAIFRPVGRILVAAGAFGPIIQAEAIDHAAERPTTILAGVSLEYG
;
A
#
# COMPACT_ATOMS: atom_id res chain seq x y z
N LEU A 1 -12.18 7.45 -23.25
CA LEU A 1 -11.03 7.27 -22.36
C LEU A 1 -11.34 7.78 -20.95
N TYR A 2 -11.79 9.02 -20.75
CA TYR A 2 -12.10 9.59 -19.43
C TYR A 2 -13.12 8.76 -18.63
N ALA A 3 -14.22 8.34 -19.25
CA ALA A 3 -15.22 7.48 -18.61
C ALA A 3 -14.63 6.11 -18.21
N LYS A 4 -13.76 5.52 -19.04
CA LYS A 4 -13.07 4.27 -18.73
C LYS A 4 -12.28 4.38 -17.43
N THR A 5 -11.46 5.43 -17.27
CA THR A 5 -10.67 5.66 -16.03
C THR A 5 -11.57 5.86 -14.82
N THR A 6 -12.70 6.57 -14.99
CA THR A 6 -13.65 6.75 -13.89
C THR A 6 -14.24 5.40 -13.43
N LEU A 7 -14.57 4.51 -14.36
CA LEU A 7 -15.05 3.17 -14.03
C LEU A 7 -13.96 2.33 -13.38
N GLN A 8 -12.73 2.39 -13.88
CA GLN A 8 -11.59 1.68 -13.29
C GLN A 8 -11.34 2.10 -11.83
N PHE A 9 -11.31 3.42 -11.54
CA PHE A 9 -11.10 3.91 -10.18
C PHE A 9 -12.25 3.61 -9.21
N ARG A 10 -13.45 3.34 -9.72
CA ARG A 10 -14.62 2.96 -8.92
C ARG A 10 -14.86 1.47 -8.83
N LYS A 11 -14.15 0.67 -9.63
CA LYS A 11 -14.27 -0.79 -9.62
C LYS A 11 -13.87 -1.33 -8.25
N THR A 12 -14.68 -2.26 -7.74
CA THR A 12 -14.41 -2.96 -6.49
C THR A 12 -14.02 -4.41 -6.77
N TYR A 13 -13.12 -4.91 -5.95
CA TYR A 13 -12.55 -6.25 -6.04
C TYR A 13 -12.92 -7.02 -4.77
N LYS A 14 -13.56 -8.17 -4.93
CA LYS A 14 -13.91 -9.06 -3.84
C LYS A 14 -13.00 -10.28 -3.92
N ILE A 15 -11.97 -10.29 -3.10
CA ILE A 15 -11.02 -11.38 -3.00
C ILE A 15 -10.99 -11.93 -1.58
N PRO A 16 -10.76 -13.21 -1.40
CA PRO A 16 -10.46 -13.77 -0.07
C PRO A 16 -9.08 -13.26 0.37
N VAL A 17 -9.01 -12.76 1.60
CA VAL A 17 -7.74 -12.35 2.21
C VAL A 17 -7.39 -13.36 3.28
N LYS A 18 -6.23 -14.01 3.14
CA LYS A 18 -5.71 -14.92 4.16
C LYS A 18 -5.17 -14.13 5.34
N ALA A 19 -5.61 -14.45 6.55
CA ALA A 19 -5.03 -13.90 7.76
C ALA A 19 -3.60 -14.42 7.93
N ILE A 20 -2.71 -13.54 8.39
CA ILE A 20 -1.34 -13.88 8.77
C ILE A 20 -1.11 -13.54 10.25
N SER A 21 -0.05 -14.08 10.83
CA SER A 21 0.35 -13.74 12.19
C SER A 21 0.98 -12.34 12.21
N ILE A 22 0.52 -11.49 13.13
CA ILE A 22 1.13 -10.17 13.38
C ILE A 22 1.83 -10.25 14.74
N PRO A 23 3.17 -10.29 14.77
CA PRO A 23 3.92 -10.40 16.01
C PRO A 23 3.87 -9.10 16.81
N THR A 24 4.11 -9.22 18.11
CA THR A 24 4.13 -8.05 19.03
C THR A 24 5.46 -7.90 19.77
N ASN A 25 6.43 -8.79 19.50
CA ASN A 25 7.73 -8.73 20.16
C ASN A 25 8.63 -7.63 19.56
N PRO A 26 9.54 -7.06 20.34
CA PRO A 26 10.38 -5.95 19.92
C PRO A 26 11.27 -6.25 18.71
N GLU A 27 11.74 -7.49 18.57
CA GLU A 27 12.61 -7.91 17.47
C GLU A 27 11.88 -7.89 16.13
N ALA A 28 10.64 -8.35 16.09
CA ALA A 28 9.78 -8.30 14.93
C ALA A 28 9.46 -6.85 14.54
N ILE A 29 9.12 -6.01 15.50
CA ILE A 29 8.89 -4.57 15.29
C ILE A 29 10.15 -3.90 14.71
N ALA A 30 11.34 -4.26 15.21
CA ALA A 30 12.60 -3.72 14.69
C ALA A 30 12.87 -4.15 13.23
N ARG A 31 12.59 -5.41 12.86
CA ARG A 31 12.68 -5.84 11.45
C ARG A 31 11.65 -5.12 10.57
N GLY A 32 10.41 -5.01 11.04
CA GLY A 32 9.37 -4.27 10.35
C GLY A 32 9.73 -2.80 10.12
N LYS A 33 10.39 -2.17 11.09
CA LYS A 33 10.92 -0.82 10.96
C LYS A 33 11.88 -0.70 9.78
N GLN A 34 12.83 -1.62 9.65
CA GLN A 34 13.80 -1.60 8.54
C GLN A 34 13.11 -1.70 7.17
N TRP A 35 12.12 -2.59 7.06
CA TRP A 35 11.31 -2.68 5.83
C TRP A 35 10.55 -1.40 5.55
N VAL A 36 9.88 -0.82 6.53
CA VAL A 36 9.07 0.39 6.35
C VAL A 36 9.96 1.59 6.02
N GLU A 37 11.10 1.75 6.68
CA GLU A 37 12.05 2.82 6.39
C GLU A 37 12.61 2.74 4.96
N SER A 38 12.84 1.53 4.43
CA SER A 38 13.36 1.35 3.08
C SER A 38 12.29 1.44 1.98
N GLN A 39 11.04 1.02 2.26
CA GLN A 39 10.02 0.85 1.24
C GLN A 39 8.89 1.90 1.29
N CYS A 40 8.62 2.50 2.45
CA CYS A 40 7.42 3.30 2.63
C CYS A 40 7.69 4.81 2.79
N THR A 41 8.82 5.16 3.43
CA THR A 41 9.11 6.56 3.81
C THR A 41 9.24 7.50 2.63
N HIS A 42 9.69 7.01 1.47
CA HIS A 42 9.83 7.82 0.27
C HIS A 42 8.53 8.47 -0.19
N CYS A 43 7.40 7.79 -0.01
CA CYS A 43 6.09 8.32 -0.39
C CYS A 43 5.29 8.85 0.81
N HIS A 44 5.40 8.17 1.98
CA HIS A 44 4.57 8.47 3.15
C HIS A 44 5.22 9.43 4.13
N GLY A 45 6.45 9.93 3.84
CA GLY A 45 7.23 10.77 4.72
C GLY A 45 7.99 9.98 5.80
N LEU A 46 9.03 10.60 6.37
CA LEU A 46 9.89 9.96 7.35
C LEU A 46 9.16 9.58 8.65
N ASP A 47 8.12 10.34 8.99
CA ASP A 47 7.25 10.09 10.14
C ASP A 47 5.99 9.29 9.80
N LEU A 48 5.85 8.88 8.53
CA LEU A 48 4.71 8.14 7.98
C LEU A 48 3.36 8.85 8.11
N SER A 49 3.36 10.17 8.36
CA SER A 49 2.15 10.99 8.45
C SER A 49 1.54 11.35 7.10
N GLY A 50 2.15 10.91 6.02
CA GLY A 50 1.75 11.18 4.65
C GLY A 50 2.27 12.51 4.11
N GLU A 51 2.59 12.53 2.83
CA GLU A 51 3.16 13.68 2.13
C GLU A 51 2.55 13.88 0.74
N LEU A 52 2.83 15.06 0.17
CA LEU A 52 2.57 15.34 -1.24
C LEU A 52 3.52 14.47 -2.10
N PHE A 53 2.94 13.49 -2.79
CA PHE A 53 3.67 12.53 -3.61
C PHE A 53 3.85 13.01 -5.05
N LEU A 54 2.82 13.63 -5.62
CA LEU A 54 2.82 14.14 -6.98
C LEU A 54 2.01 15.44 -7.05
N ASP A 55 2.59 16.47 -7.63
CA ASP A 55 1.88 17.70 -7.97
C ASP A 55 2.24 18.14 -9.39
N ASP A 56 1.44 17.72 -10.35
CA ASP A 56 1.57 18.08 -11.74
C ASP A 56 0.28 18.73 -12.24
N PRO A 57 0.34 19.96 -12.78
CA PRO A 57 -0.84 20.71 -13.17
C PRO A 57 -1.61 20.12 -14.36
N ALA A 58 -1.02 19.20 -15.13
CA ALA A 58 -1.68 18.52 -16.23
C ALA A 58 -2.17 17.11 -15.83
N LEU A 59 -1.48 16.43 -14.94
CA LEU A 59 -1.69 15.01 -14.64
C LEU A 59 -2.52 14.78 -13.38
N ALA A 60 -1.99 15.14 -12.22
CA ALA A 60 -2.64 14.88 -10.94
C ALA A 60 -1.98 15.66 -9.79
N THR A 61 -2.74 15.88 -8.72
CA THR A 61 -2.22 16.18 -7.39
C THR A 61 -2.55 15.01 -6.47
N MET A 62 -1.54 14.37 -5.88
CA MET A 62 -1.70 13.16 -5.10
C MET A 62 -0.92 13.24 -3.79
N TYR A 63 -1.55 12.80 -2.74
CA TYR A 63 -0.95 12.68 -1.41
C TYR A 63 -0.90 11.22 -1.01
N ALA A 64 0.24 10.78 -0.49
CA ALA A 64 0.31 9.51 0.22
C ALA A 64 -0.42 9.64 1.56
N PRO A 65 -1.24 8.65 1.96
CA PRO A 65 -2.01 8.74 3.20
C PRO A 65 -1.12 8.71 4.45
N ASN A 66 -1.62 9.28 5.54
CA ASN A 66 -1.08 9.08 6.87
C ASN A 66 -1.29 7.63 7.31
N LEU A 67 -0.21 6.90 7.61
CA LEU A 67 -0.23 5.50 8.04
C LEU A 67 -0.34 5.35 9.56
N THR A 68 -0.17 6.44 10.33
CA THR A 68 -0.20 6.41 11.79
C THR A 68 -1.62 6.24 12.34
N PRO A 69 -1.77 5.84 13.62
CA PRO A 69 -3.08 5.71 14.26
C PRO A 69 -3.71 7.05 14.69
N GLY A 70 -3.11 8.20 14.35
CA GLY A 70 -3.67 9.50 14.64
C GLY A 70 -4.93 9.84 13.85
N GLU A 71 -5.60 10.91 14.20
CA GLU A 71 -6.79 11.39 13.49
C GLU A 71 -6.45 11.72 12.03
N GLY A 72 -7.26 11.23 11.11
CA GLY A 72 -7.01 11.32 9.66
C GLY A 72 -6.11 10.23 9.10
N GLY A 73 -5.47 9.42 9.96
CA GLY A 73 -4.63 8.30 9.55
C GLY A 73 -5.42 7.03 9.24
N THR A 74 -4.79 6.14 8.48
CA THR A 74 -5.31 4.80 8.17
C THR A 74 -5.09 3.83 9.33
N GLY A 75 -4.00 3.99 10.10
CA GLY A 75 -3.64 3.12 11.20
C GLY A 75 -4.69 2.98 12.30
N ALA A 76 -5.51 4.04 12.53
CA ALA A 76 -6.62 3.99 13.48
C ALA A 76 -7.84 3.20 12.97
N LYS A 77 -7.94 2.95 11.66
CA LYS A 77 -9.14 2.41 11.00
C LYS A 77 -8.95 1.01 10.46
N PHE A 78 -7.72 0.65 10.08
CA PHE A 78 -7.42 -0.61 9.44
C PHE A 78 -7.35 -1.73 10.46
N THR A 79 -8.09 -2.80 10.20
CA THR A 79 -7.88 -4.10 10.86
C THR A 79 -6.62 -4.78 10.32
N ASP A 80 -6.16 -5.85 10.97
CA ASP A 80 -5.03 -6.64 10.47
C ASP A 80 -5.28 -7.16 9.05
N LEU A 81 -6.50 -7.61 8.77
CA LEU A 81 -6.89 -8.03 7.42
C LEU A 81 -6.90 -6.89 6.41
N ASP A 82 -7.21 -5.67 6.83
CA ASP A 82 -7.18 -4.51 5.94
C ASP A 82 -5.75 -4.13 5.57
N TRP A 83 -4.82 -4.24 6.52
CA TRP A 83 -3.40 -4.08 6.24
C TRP A 83 -2.89 -5.13 5.24
N VAL A 84 -3.21 -6.41 5.45
CA VAL A 84 -2.84 -7.47 4.51
C VAL A 84 -3.47 -7.23 3.13
N ARG A 85 -4.75 -6.85 3.09
CA ARG A 85 -5.46 -6.52 1.85
C ARG A 85 -4.79 -5.38 1.09
N ALA A 86 -4.42 -4.31 1.79
CA ALA A 86 -3.78 -3.15 1.17
C ALA A 86 -2.38 -3.49 0.64
N LEU A 87 -1.55 -4.08 1.48
CA LEU A 87 -0.15 -4.34 1.15
C LEU A 87 -0.01 -5.47 0.11
N ARG A 88 -0.67 -6.60 0.32
CA ARG A 88 -0.50 -7.81 -0.52
C ARG A 88 -1.38 -7.83 -1.77
N HIS A 89 -2.53 -7.20 -1.71
CA HIS A 89 -3.50 -7.27 -2.80
C HIS A 89 -3.78 -5.91 -3.46
N GLY A 90 -3.20 -4.82 -2.95
CA GLY A 90 -3.41 -3.49 -3.52
C GLY A 90 -4.87 -3.02 -3.46
N ILE A 91 -5.62 -3.44 -2.44
CA ILE A 91 -7.05 -3.17 -2.31
C ILE A 91 -7.34 -2.48 -0.96
N HIS A 92 -8.01 -1.34 -1.03
CA HIS A 92 -8.47 -0.59 0.12
C HIS A 92 -9.65 -1.33 0.83
N PRO A 93 -9.92 -1.11 2.13
CA PRO A 93 -11.04 -1.75 2.84
C PRO A 93 -12.41 -1.61 2.18
N ASP A 94 -12.64 -0.55 1.42
CA ASP A 94 -13.88 -0.35 0.65
C ASP A 94 -13.95 -1.19 -0.64
N GLY A 95 -12.95 -2.01 -0.91
CA GLY A 95 -12.86 -2.90 -2.06
C GLY A 95 -12.25 -2.27 -3.31
N ARG A 96 -11.98 -0.96 -3.34
CA ARG A 96 -11.35 -0.31 -4.51
C ARG A 96 -9.85 -0.59 -4.54
N SER A 97 -9.29 -0.63 -5.76
CA SER A 97 -7.84 -0.73 -5.90
C SER A 97 -7.13 0.48 -5.31
N LEU A 98 -6.00 0.23 -4.68
CA LEU A 98 -4.99 1.26 -4.48
C LEU A 98 -4.44 1.69 -5.84
N VAL A 99 -4.09 2.95 -5.95
CA VAL A 99 -3.56 3.55 -7.17
C VAL A 99 -2.14 4.02 -6.89
N ILE A 100 -1.20 3.62 -7.74
CA ILE A 100 0.24 3.96 -7.68
C ILE A 100 1.00 3.24 -6.54
N MET A 101 0.45 3.09 -5.33
CA MET A 101 1.15 2.35 -4.27
C MET A 101 1.62 0.99 -4.81
N PRO A 102 2.93 0.64 -4.74
CA PRO A 102 3.50 -0.51 -5.47
C PRO A 102 3.21 -1.86 -4.80
N SER A 103 1.94 -2.17 -4.53
CA SER A 103 1.53 -3.42 -3.88
C SER A 103 1.93 -4.67 -4.68
N VAL A 104 2.14 -4.54 -5.99
CA VAL A 104 2.70 -5.62 -6.82
C VAL A 104 4.05 -6.08 -6.28
N GLU A 105 4.92 -5.15 -5.93
CA GLU A 105 6.25 -5.45 -5.38
C GLU A 105 6.14 -6.12 -4.00
N TYR A 106 5.16 -5.70 -3.19
CA TYR A 106 4.96 -6.22 -1.84
C TYR A 106 4.33 -7.63 -1.83
N THR A 107 3.88 -8.14 -2.97
CA THR A 107 3.43 -9.53 -3.09
C THR A 107 4.53 -10.55 -2.83
N HIS A 108 5.80 -10.13 -2.97
CA HIS A 108 6.97 -10.98 -2.76
C HIS A 108 7.36 -11.15 -1.29
N PHE A 109 6.89 -10.29 -0.39
CA PHE A 109 7.14 -10.49 1.04
C PHE A 109 6.55 -11.80 1.54
N SER A 110 7.30 -12.50 2.38
CA SER A 110 6.78 -13.65 3.13
C SER A 110 5.65 -13.22 4.09
N ASP A 111 4.89 -14.19 4.60
CA ASP A 111 3.88 -13.90 5.65
C ASP A 111 4.54 -13.31 6.90
N ALA A 112 5.76 -13.76 7.24
CA ALA A 112 6.52 -13.27 8.38
C ALA A 112 6.98 -11.81 8.19
N ASP A 113 7.60 -11.48 7.04
CA ASP A 113 8.07 -10.11 6.76
C ASP A 113 6.90 -9.13 6.71
N LEU A 114 5.80 -9.53 6.06
CA LEU A 114 4.59 -8.71 6.01
C LEU A 114 3.98 -8.52 7.40
N GLY A 115 4.02 -9.56 8.25
CA GLY A 115 3.61 -9.49 9.65
C GLY A 115 4.44 -8.49 10.45
N ASP A 116 5.77 -8.51 10.28
CA ASP A 116 6.71 -7.59 10.91
C ASP A 116 6.44 -6.13 10.47
N ILE A 117 6.22 -5.89 9.17
CA ILE A 117 5.84 -4.59 8.63
C ILE A 117 4.57 -4.07 9.30
N ILE A 118 3.52 -4.88 9.36
CA ILE A 118 2.25 -4.50 9.98
C ILE A 118 2.41 -4.24 11.48
N ALA A 119 3.20 -5.07 12.17
CA ALA A 119 3.50 -4.89 13.59
C ALA A 119 4.15 -3.52 13.86
N TYR A 120 5.12 -3.12 13.03
CA TYR A 120 5.74 -1.80 13.15
C TYR A 120 4.75 -0.66 12.86
N LEU A 121 3.98 -0.73 11.76
CA LEU A 121 2.98 0.28 11.43
C LEU A 121 1.96 0.48 12.56
N LYS A 122 1.54 -0.60 13.22
CA LYS A 122 0.63 -0.55 14.37
C LYS A 122 1.29 -0.01 15.64
N SER A 123 2.60 -0.07 15.77
CA SER A 123 3.36 0.46 16.91
C SER A 123 3.65 1.95 16.84
N LEU A 124 3.37 2.59 15.70
CA LEU A 124 3.67 4.01 15.49
C LEU A 124 2.89 4.91 16.45
N PRO A 125 3.49 6.03 16.91
CA PRO A 125 2.76 7.06 17.60
C PRO A 125 1.74 7.72 16.66
N GLY A 126 0.59 8.12 17.20
CA GLY A 126 -0.46 8.79 16.42
C GLY A 126 -0.05 10.21 16.04
N ILE A 127 -0.12 10.53 14.75
CA ILE A 127 0.05 11.90 14.22
C ILE A 127 -1.27 12.32 13.60
N ASN A 128 -1.84 13.41 14.14
CA ASN A 128 -3.10 13.96 13.65
C ASN A 128 -2.86 14.77 12.38
N LYS A 129 -3.04 14.14 11.23
CA LYS A 129 -2.86 14.79 9.92
C LYS A 129 -3.73 14.09 8.88
N ALA A 130 -4.77 14.77 8.43
CA ALA A 130 -5.59 14.31 7.31
C ALA A 130 -4.95 14.75 5.99
N GLN A 131 -4.84 13.84 5.03
CA GLN A 131 -4.36 14.17 3.70
C GLN A 131 -5.53 14.55 2.78
N PRO A 132 -5.33 15.55 1.89
CA PRO A 132 -6.31 15.88 0.87
C PRO A 132 -6.58 14.69 -0.07
N LYS A 133 -7.77 14.66 -0.66
CA LYS A 133 -8.10 13.66 -1.67
C LYS A 133 -7.28 13.88 -2.94
N ALA A 134 -6.83 12.79 -3.55
CA ALA A 134 -6.16 12.83 -4.83
C ALA A 134 -7.07 13.42 -5.92
N ILE A 135 -6.49 14.26 -6.78
CA ILE A 135 -7.15 14.89 -7.92
C ILE A 135 -6.46 14.42 -9.19
N PHE A 136 -7.15 13.64 -10.01
CA PHE A 136 -6.69 13.28 -11.35
C PHE A 136 -7.28 14.23 -12.37
N ARG A 137 -6.41 14.92 -13.09
CA ARG A 137 -6.81 15.89 -14.12
C ARG A 137 -7.16 15.18 -15.45
N PRO A 138 -7.81 15.85 -16.39
CA PRO A 138 -8.26 15.22 -17.65
C PRO A 138 -7.14 14.53 -18.42
N VAL A 139 -5.98 15.17 -18.58
CA VAL A 139 -4.83 14.60 -19.30
C VAL A 139 -4.32 13.36 -18.58
N GLY A 140 -4.10 13.43 -17.26
CA GLY A 140 -3.70 12.27 -16.46
C GLY A 140 -4.66 11.10 -16.61
N ARG A 141 -5.97 11.34 -16.58
CA ARG A 141 -6.99 10.29 -16.80
C ARG A 141 -6.92 9.65 -18.18
N ILE A 142 -6.68 10.43 -19.22
CA ILE A 142 -6.52 9.91 -20.57
C ILE A 142 -5.29 9.02 -20.67
N LEU A 143 -4.17 9.46 -20.12
CA LEU A 143 -2.91 8.68 -20.11
C LEU A 143 -3.04 7.38 -19.30
N VAL A 144 -3.72 7.42 -18.14
CA VAL A 144 -4.06 6.20 -17.39
C VAL A 144 -4.89 5.23 -18.23
N ALA A 145 -5.94 5.72 -18.89
CA ALA A 145 -6.81 4.89 -19.74
C ALA A 145 -6.07 4.30 -20.95
N ALA A 146 -5.02 4.98 -21.41
CA ALA A 146 -4.13 4.53 -22.49
C ALA A 146 -3.02 3.58 -22.00
N GLY A 147 -2.86 3.38 -20.68
CA GLY A 147 -1.82 2.53 -20.12
C GLY A 147 -0.41 3.14 -20.10
N ALA A 148 -0.31 4.47 -20.26
CA ALA A 148 0.97 5.17 -20.40
C ALA A 148 1.87 5.09 -19.15
N PHE A 149 1.28 4.81 -17.98
CA PHE A 149 2.00 4.71 -16.70
C PHE A 149 2.18 3.27 -16.22
N GLY A 150 1.92 2.29 -17.08
CA GLY A 150 1.93 0.88 -16.66
C GLY A 150 0.75 0.54 -15.72
N PRO A 151 0.90 -0.50 -14.88
CA PRO A 151 -0.18 -1.02 -14.05
C PRO A 151 -0.39 -0.20 -12.78
N ILE A 152 -0.88 1.03 -12.88
CA ILE A 152 -1.16 1.87 -11.69
C ILE A 152 -2.40 1.42 -10.91
N ILE A 153 -3.26 0.59 -11.48
CA ILE A 153 -4.37 -0.07 -10.80
C ILE A 153 -3.84 -1.39 -10.24
N GLN A 154 -3.37 -1.37 -9.01
CA GLN A 154 -2.59 -2.46 -8.43
C GLN A 154 -3.35 -3.79 -8.38
N ALA A 155 -4.64 -3.76 -8.05
CA ALA A 155 -5.46 -4.97 -7.99
C ALA A 155 -5.63 -5.69 -9.34
N GLU A 156 -5.38 -5.04 -10.47
CA GLU A 156 -5.45 -5.68 -11.80
C GLU A 156 -4.12 -6.34 -12.23
N ALA A 157 -3.04 -5.99 -11.54
CA ALA A 157 -1.71 -6.49 -11.87
C ALA A 157 -1.24 -7.64 -10.95
N ILE A 158 -1.96 -7.89 -9.85
CA ILE A 158 -1.58 -8.88 -8.84
C ILE A 158 -2.30 -10.20 -9.08
N ASP A 159 -1.54 -11.31 -9.09
CA ASP A 159 -2.12 -12.65 -8.95
C ASP A 159 -2.55 -12.87 -7.49
N HIS A 160 -3.84 -12.73 -7.25
CA HIS A 160 -4.43 -12.85 -5.92
C HIS A 160 -4.50 -14.30 -5.42
N ALA A 161 -4.38 -15.29 -6.29
CA ALA A 161 -4.42 -16.71 -5.95
C ALA A 161 -3.04 -17.30 -5.68
N ALA A 162 -1.97 -16.58 -6.03
CA ALA A 162 -0.62 -17.07 -5.84
C ALA A 162 -0.32 -17.31 -4.36
N GLU A 163 0.20 -18.48 -4.05
CA GLU A 163 0.70 -18.81 -2.73
C GLU A 163 1.93 -17.97 -2.38
N ARG A 164 2.04 -17.60 -1.13
CA ARG A 164 3.19 -16.85 -0.61
C ARG A 164 3.91 -17.67 0.45
N PRO A 165 5.25 -17.61 0.49
CA PRO A 165 5.99 -18.33 1.51
C PRO A 165 5.65 -17.81 2.91
N THR A 166 5.57 -18.72 3.87
CA THR A 166 5.35 -18.33 5.27
C THR A 166 6.54 -17.56 5.82
N THR A 167 7.76 -18.00 5.48
CA THR A 167 9.02 -17.35 5.85
C THR A 167 10.03 -17.49 4.72
N ILE A 168 10.92 -16.52 4.59
CA ILE A 168 12.10 -16.60 3.74
C ILE A 168 13.30 -16.40 4.65
N LEU A 169 14.29 -17.30 4.58
CA LEU A 169 15.51 -17.16 5.37
C LEU A 169 16.33 -15.98 4.86
N ALA A 170 16.65 -15.05 5.76
CA ALA A 170 17.54 -13.95 5.44
C ALA A 170 18.91 -14.50 5.02
N GLY A 171 19.40 -14.04 3.88
CA GLY A 171 20.69 -14.49 3.34
C GLY A 171 20.86 -14.14 1.88
N VAL A 172 22.02 -14.52 1.33
CA VAL A 172 22.30 -14.34 -0.11
C VAL A 172 21.61 -15.46 -0.88
N SER A 173 20.37 -15.23 -1.28
CA SER A 173 19.60 -16.16 -2.11
C SER A 173 18.71 -15.41 -3.09
N LEU A 174 18.26 -16.08 -4.15
CA LEU A 174 17.34 -15.47 -5.12
C LEU A 174 15.97 -15.17 -4.53
N GLU A 175 15.58 -15.89 -3.49
CA GLU A 175 14.29 -15.73 -2.80
C GLU A 175 14.30 -14.51 -1.86
N TYR A 176 15.46 -14.16 -1.31
CA TYR A 176 15.58 -13.04 -0.35
C TYR A 176 16.01 -11.74 -1.02
N GLY A 177 16.56 -11.80 -2.19
CA GLY A 177 16.87 -10.59 -2.91
C GLY A 177 18.09 -10.31 -3.48
#